data_fde3af1124eb03decc188da96c36ee02
#
_entry.id   fde3af1124eb03decc188da96c36ee02
#
_cell.length_a   1.000
_cell.length_b   1.000
_cell.length_c   1.000
_cell.angle_alpha   90.00
_cell.angle_beta   90.00
_cell.angle_gamma   90.00
#
_symmetry.space_group_name_H-M   'P 1'
#
loop_
_entity.id
_entity.type
_entity.pdbx_description
1 polymer ?
#
loop_
_entity_poly.entity_id
_entity_poly.type
_entity_poly.pdbx_seq_one_letter_code
_entity_poly.pdbx_strand_id
1 'polypeptide(L)'
;GQAPAGDLTRIYLGPRADLIHLLVPAVLGALRDLDVPWLFKVGSEWPMLARPDGAVLYLPDTAVGLAAGDATPVVAQLVGAVGGLVSGSGPALSVPVAQGISWVQDPGDGSSFGESVCRALALAFLSRPELHRPDDGALRSERFVVLAAALGEAGIDPEAPHLRQRPKEAA
;
A
#
# COMPACT_ATOMS: atom_id res chain seq x y z
N GLY A 1 8.42 21.23 5.64
CA GLY A 1 8.44 20.09 6.58
C GLY A 1 9.46 19.07 6.14
N GLN A 2 9.98 18.31 7.07
CA GLN A 2 10.90 17.20 6.79
C GLN A 2 10.08 15.99 6.37
N ALA A 3 10.53 15.26 5.34
CA ALA A 3 9.89 14.00 4.95
C ALA A 3 10.00 12.98 6.10
N PRO A 4 8.96 12.15 6.32
CA PRO A 4 9.03 11.13 7.34
C PRO A 4 10.14 10.12 7.01
N ALA A 5 10.79 9.59 8.04
CA ALA A 5 11.87 8.62 7.93
C ALA A 5 11.62 7.43 8.87
N GLY A 6 12.34 6.33 8.67
CA GLY A 6 12.17 5.09 9.45
C GLY A 6 11.08 4.18 8.88
N ASP A 7 10.44 3.43 9.76
CA ASP A 7 9.35 2.52 9.37
C ASP A 7 8.08 3.31 9.10
N LEU A 8 7.59 3.21 7.88
CA LEU A 8 6.45 3.99 7.38
C LEU A 8 5.31 3.08 6.96
N THR A 9 4.10 3.57 7.20
CA THR A 9 2.86 3.07 6.61
C THR A 9 2.46 3.97 5.44
N ARG A 10 2.13 3.38 4.31
CA ARG A 10 1.47 4.03 3.18
C ARG A 10 -0.03 3.81 3.30
N ILE A 11 -0.79 4.89 3.37
CA ILE A 11 -2.25 4.86 3.25
C ILE A 11 -2.60 5.32 1.84
N TYR A 12 -3.22 4.44 1.09
CA TYR A 12 -3.73 4.72 -0.25
C TYR A 12 -5.15 5.27 -0.16
N LEU A 13 -5.38 6.32 -0.91
CA LEU A 13 -6.69 6.92 -1.07
C LEU A 13 -7.05 6.86 -2.55
N GLY A 14 -8.17 6.24 -2.89
CA GLY A 14 -8.74 6.22 -4.23
C GLY A 14 -9.64 7.45 -4.43
N PRO A 15 -9.11 8.60 -4.87
CA PRO A 15 -9.90 9.82 -4.91
C PRO A 15 -11.04 9.73 -5.91
N ARG A 16 -12.17 10.31 -5.57
CA ARG A 16 -13.14 10.73 -6.57
C ARG A 16 -12.57 11.96 -7.26
N ALA A 17 -12.22 11.80 -8.54
CA ALA A 17 -11.49 12.82 -9.28
C ALA A 17 -12.24 14.16 -9.37
N ASP A 18 -13.59 14.13 -9.38
CA ASP A 18 -14.47 15.30 -9.33
C ASP A 18 -14.41 16.02 -7.96
N LEU A 19 -13.99 15.35 -6.91
CA LEU A 19 -13.92 15.87 -5.54
C LEU A 19 -12.49 16.10 -5.02
N ILE A 20 -11.49 16.05 -5.88
CA ILE A 20 -10.08 16.21 -5.48
C ILE A 20 -9.82 17.54 -4.78
N HIS A 21 -10.50 18.60 -5.18
CA HIS A 21 -10.43 19.93 -4.58
C HIS A 21 -10.94 19.96 -3.13
N LEU A 22 -11.75 18.99 -2.73
CA LEU A 22 -12.23 18.80 -1.35
C LEU A 22 -11.33 17.81 -0.59
N LEU A 23 -10.80 16.77 -1.27
CA LEU A 23 -9.98 15.75 -0.64
C LEU A 23 -8.70 16.33 -0.03
N VAL A 24 -7.98 17.17 -0.78
CA VAL A 24 -6.72 17.75 -0.30
C VAL A 24 -6.92 18.55 0.98
N PRO A 25 -7.85 19.53 1.06
CA PRO A 25 -8.12 20.24 2.31
C PRO A 25 -8.58 19.35 3.45
N ALA A 26 -9.37 18.28 3.17
CA ALA A 26 -9.86 17.35 4.19
C ALA A 26 -8.70 16.56 4.82
N VAL A 27 -7.78 16.03 4.00
CA VAL A 27 -6.57 15.34 4.48
C VAL A 27 -5.70 16.29 5.30
N LEU A 28 -5.41 17.49 4.79
CA LEU A 28 -4.61 18.49 5.50
C LEU A 28 -5.26 18.90 6.83
N GLY A 29 -6.58 19.02 6.86
CA GLY A 29 -7.33 19.32 8.08
C GLY A 29 -7.24 18.18 9.11
N ALA A 30 -7.35 16.93 8.67
CA ALA A 30 -7.23 15.76 9.54
C ALA A 30 -5.83 15.59 10.13
N LEU A 31 -4.79 16.08 9.44
CA LEU A 31 -3.39 15.94 9.87
C LEU A 31 -2.85 17.20 10.55
N ARG A 32 -3.65 18.27 10.66
CA ARG A 32 -3.19 19.58 11.14
C ARG A 32 -2.48 19.53 12.50
N ASP A 33 -3.07 18.80 13.43
CA ASP A 33 -2.63 18.73 14.83
C ASP A 33 -1.76 17.50 15.11
N LEU A 34 -1.34 16.79 14.06
CA LEU A 34 -0.51 15.60 14.17
C LEU A 34 0.97 16.02 14.37
N ASP A 35 1.50 15.74 15.54
CA ASP A 35 2.90 16.07 15.91
C ASP A 35 3.90 15.00 15.46
N VAL A 36 3.77 14.55 14.21
CA VAL A 36 4.74 13.66 13.54
C VAL A 36 4.93 14.11 12.10
N PRO A 37 6.09 13.87 11.50
CA PRO A 37 6.30 14.17 10.10
C PRO A 37 5.41 13.28 9.22
N TRP A 38 4.84 13.85 8.18
CA TRP A 38 4.06 13.14 7.18
C TRP A 38 4.34 13.68 5.77
N LEU A 39 4.05 12.86 4.77
CA LEU A 39 4.13 13.24 3.36
C LEU A 39 2.84 12.81 2.66
N PHE A 40 2.20 13.75 1.99
CA PHE A 40 1.02 13.50 1.18
C PHE A 40 1.32 13.76 -0.29
N LYS A 41 1.12 12.76 -1.12
CA LYS A 41 1.28 12.81 -2.58
C LYS A 41 -0.09 12.66 -3.24
N VAL A 42 -0.32 13.44 -4.27
CA VAL A 42 -1.56 13.41 -5.09
C VAL A 42 -1.16 13.38 -6.55
N GLY A 43 -1.87 12.60 -7.35
CA GLY A 43 -1.68 12.57 -8.80
C GLY A 43 -1.93 13.96 -9.41
N SER A 44 -1.07 14.37 -10.32
CA SER A 44 -1.15 15.68 -10.98
C SER A 44 -2.05 15.70 -12.21
N GLU A 45 -2.42 14.53 -12.72
CA GLU A 45 -3.20 14.37 -13.95
C GLU A 45 -4.42 13.50 -13.72
N TRP A 46 -5.48 13.71 -14.52
CA TRP A 46 -6.73 12.97 -14.40
C TRP A 46 -6.57 11.44 -14.43
N PRO A 47 -5.79 10.85 -15.34
CA PRO A 47 -5.57 9.39 -15.33
C PRO A 47 -4.92 8.88 -14.04
N MET A 48 -4.07 9.66 -13.40
CA MET A 48 -3.43 9.30 -12.13
C MET A 48 -4.44 9.37 -10.97
N LEU A 49 -5.34 10.34 -10.98
CA LEU A 49 -6.39 10.48 -9.95
C LEU A 49 -7.44 9.36 -10.02
N ALA A 50 -7.66 8.78 -11.21
CA ALA A 50 -8.59 7.66 -11.39
C ALA A 50 -8.06 6.32 -10.88
N ARG A 51 -6.82 6.25 -10.40
CA ARG A 51 -6.20 5.04 -9.88
C ARG A 51 -6.56 4.82 -8.41
N PRO A 52 -6.56 3.53 -7.94
CA PRO A 52 -6.74 3.21 -6.53
C PRO A 52 -5.69 3.84 -5.59
N ASP A 53 -4.52 4.19 -6.14
CA ASP A 53 -3.41 4.87 -5.48
C ASP A 53 -3.25 6.32 -5.96
N GLY A 54 -4.33 6.94 -6.40
CA GLY A 54 -4.33 8.32 -6.93
C GLY A 54 -3.89 9.37 -5.91
N ALA A 55 -3.98 9.05 -4.61
CA ALA A 55 -3.37 9.81 -3.54
C ALA A 55 -2.75 8.86 -2.51
N VAL A 56 -1.60 9.23 -1.95
CA VAL A 56 -0.85 8.40 -0.98
C VAL A 56 -0.36 9.26 0.16
N LEU A 57 -0.70 8.83 1.38
CA LEU A 57 -0.23 9.44 2.62
C LEU A 57 0.81 8.51 3.26
N TYR A 58 1.96 9.07 3.62
CA TYR A 58 3.03 8.39 4.34
C TYR A 58 3.07 8.88 5.79
N LEU A 59 2.99 7.97 6.73
CA LEU A 59 3.05 8.22 8.17
C LEU A 59 4.00 7.23 8.85
N PRO A 60 4.66 7.61 9.95
CA PRO A 60 5.37 6.63 10.78
C PRO A 60 4.42 5.50 11.24
N ASP A 61 4.89 4.26 11.23
CA ASP A 61 4.10 3.10 11.68
C ASP A 61 3.55 3.30 13.09
N THR A 62 4.33 3.92 13.97
CA THR A 62 3.94 4.24 15.36
C THR A 62 2.79 5.23 15.45
N ALA A 63 2.63 6.11 14.45
CA ALA A 63 1.51 7.06 14.42
C ALA A 63 0.20 6.42 13.94
N VAL A 64 0.28 5.32 13.22
CA VAL A 64 -0.87 4.65 12.56
C VAL A 64 -1.32 3.40 13.31
N GLY A 65 -0.37 2.59 13.81
CA GLY A 65 -0.61 1.36 14.55
C GLY A 65 -1.15 0.17 13.73
N LEU A 66 -1.45 0.35 12.46
CA LEU A 66 -2.10 -0.66 11.60
C LEU A 66 -1.28 -1.95 11.48
N ALA A 67 0.04 -1.84 11.38
CA ALA A 67 0.93 -3.00 11.29
C ALA A 67 0.97 -3.83 12.59
N ALA A 68 0.67 -3.21 13.72
CA ALA A 68 0.55 -3.89 15.01
C ALA A 68 -0.88 -4.42 15.27
N GLY A 69 -1.83 -4.13 14.38
CA GLY A 69 -3.24 -4.48 14.54
C GLY A 69 -4.00 -3.57 15.51
N ASP A 70 -3.40 -2.45 15.92
CA ASP A 70 -3.95 -1.50 16.88
C ASP A 70 -4.03 -0.10 16.26
N ALA A 71 -5.02 0.08 15.39
CA ALA A 71 -5.22 1.34 14.66
C ALA A 71 -5.43 2.52 15.62
N THR A 72 -4.61 3.53 15.47
CA THR A 72 -4.67 4.75 16.30
C THR A 72 -5.87 5.64 15.93
N PRO A 73 -6.25 6.61 16.79
CA PRO A 73 -7.29 7.60 16.48
C PRO A 73 -7.06 8.38 15.19
N VAL A 74 -5.81 8.54 14.75
CA VAL A 74 -5.44 9.20 13.49
C VAL A 74 -6.10 8.53 12.28
N VAL A 75 -6.16 7.19 12.27
CA VAL A 75 -6.81 6.42 11.20
C VAL A 75 -8.30 6.72 11.16
N ALA A 76 -8.97 6.68 12.31
CA ALA A 76 -10.40 6.97 12.41
C ALA A 76 -10.71 8.42 11.99
N GLN A 77 -9.89 9.37 12.42
CA GLN A 77 -10.00 10.78 12.03
C GLN A 77 -9.84 10.97 10.51
N LEU A 78 -8.84 10.33 9.91
CA LEU A 78 -8.64 10.37 8.47
C LEU A 78 -9.83 9.76 7.73
N VAL A 79 -10.30 8.57 8.11
CA VAL A 79 -11.47 7.90 7.51
C VAL A 79 -12.70 8.79 7.60
N GLY A 80 -12.96 9.40 8.76
CA GLY A 80 -14.09 10.31 8.96
C GLY A 80 -14.01 11.56 8.07
N ALA A 81 -12.82 12.11 7.89
CA ALA A 81 -12.61 13.30 7.06
C ALA A 81 -12.77 13.06 5.56
N VAL A 82 -12.35 11.88 5.05
CA VAL A 82 -12.25 11.64 3.61
C VAL A 82 -13.23 10.60 3.07
N GLY A 83 -13.99 9.88 3.90
CA GLY A 83 -14.78 8.72 3.49
C GLY A 83 -15.80 9.00 2.37
N GLY A 84 -16.37 10.20 2.30
CA GLY A 84 -17.26 10.62 1.20
C GLY A 84 -16.54 11.10 -0.07
N LEU A 85 -15.22 11.28 -0.03
CA LEU A 85 -14.40 11.89 -1.07
C LEU A 85 -13.56 10.86 -1.83
N VAL A 86 -13.56 9.62 -1.35
CA VAL A 86 -12.85 8.48 -1.93
C VAL A 86 -13.82 7.38 -2.33
N SER A 87 -13.40 6.50 -3.22
CA SER A 87 -14.23 5.39 -3.73
C SER A 87 -13.37 4.25 -4.24
N GLY A 88 -14.03 3.12 -4.55
CA GLY A 88 -13.37 1.95 -5.12
C GLY A 88 -12.68 1.08 -4.06
N SER A 89 -11.76 0.25 -4.52
CA SER A 89 -10.87 -0.59 -3.73
C SER A 89 -9.47 0.00 -3.74
N GLY A 90 -8.65 -0.35 -2.76
CA GLY A 90 -7.22 -0.05 -2.77
C GLY A 90 -6.46 -0.82 -3.84
N PRO A 91 -5.15 -0.55 -4.01
CA PRO A 91 -4.26 -1.34 -4.85
C PRO A 91 -4.27 -2.82 -4.47
N ALA A 92 -3.95 -3.69 -5.43
CA ALA A 92 -3.81 -5.12 -5.16
C ALA A 92 -2.81 -5.37 -4.02
N LEU A 93 -3.11 -6.34 -3.18
CA LEU A 93 -2.31 -6.76 -2.01
C LEU A 93 -2.23 -5.72 -0.88
N SER A 94 -2.94 -4.60 -0.97
CA SER A 94 -3.13 -3.70 0.17
C SER A 94 -4.30 -4.16 1.05
N VAL A 95 -4.26 -3.81 2.33
CA VAL A 95 -5.33 -4.16 3.28
C VAL A 95 -6.36 -3.03 3.34
N PRO A 96 -7.65 -3.32 3.13
CA PRO A 96 -8.69 -2.31 3.24
C PRO A 96 -8.84 -1.82 4.69
N VAL A 97 -9.00 -0.51 4.84
CA VAL A 97 -9.40 0.16 6.09
C VAL A 97 -10.86 0.58 6.02
N ALA A 98 -11.23 1.17 4.88
CA ALA A 98 -12.60 1.58 4.56
C ALA A 98 -12.74 1.62 3.03
N GLN A 99 -13.94 1.92 2.54
CA GLN A 99 -14.17 2.10 1.10
C GLN A 99 -13.23 3.17 0.54
N GLY A 100 -12.45 2.81 -0.47
CA GLY A 100 -11.48 3.70 -1.11
C GLY A 100 -10.24 4.02 -0.26
N ILE A 101 -10.06 3.37 0.88
CA ILE A 101 -8.92 3.55 1.78
C ILE A 101 -8.30 2.20 2.08
N SER A 102 -7.00 2.06 1.83
CA SER A 102 -6.24 0.85 2.15
C SER A 102 -4.83 1.20 2.59
N TRP A 103 -4.09 0.23 3.12
CA TRP A 103 -2.75 0.49 3.60
C TRP A 103 -1.78 -0.66 3.32
N VAL A 104 -0.50 -0.34 3.35
CA VAL A 104 0.63 -1.28 3.37
C VAL A 104 1.77 -0.67 4.18
N GLN A 105 2.67 -1.50 4.70
CA GLN A 105 3.97 -0.99 5.17
C GLN A 105 4.84 -0.59 3.97
N ASP A 106 5.61 0.49 4.13
CA ASP A 106 6.58 0.92 3.14
C ASP A 106 7.72 -0.10 3.05
N PRO A 107 8.15 -0.55 1.84
CA PRO A 107 9.28 -1.47 1.70
C PRO A 107 10.58 -0.92 2.31
N GLY A 108 10.76 0.39 2.34
CA GLY A 108 11.94 1.05 2.91
C GLY A 108 13.17 1.07 2.00
N ASP A 109 13.06 0.54 0.78
CA ASP A 109 14.12 0.49 -0.25
C ASP A 109 14.05 1.63 -1.28
N GLY A 110 13.13 2.57 -1.05
CA GLY A 110 12.87 3.69 -1.96
C GLY A 110 11.97 3.36 -3.15
N SER A 111 11.62 2.09 -3.37
CA SER A 111 10.67 1.67 -4.39
C SER A 111 9.21 1.87 -3.96
N SER A 112 8.28 1.85 -4.89
CA SER A 112 6.87 1.75 -4.54
C SER A 112 6.55 0.30 -4.15
N PHE A 113 5.55 0.11 -3.28
CA PHE A 113 5.06 -1.24 -2.93
C PHE A 113 4.67 -2.05 -4.17
N GLY A 114 3.90 -1.43 -5.08
CA GLY A 114 3.52 -2.07 -6.34
C GLY A 114 4.71 -2.44 -7.21
N GLU A 115 5.74 -1.60 -7.26
CA GLU A 115 6.96 -1.88 -8.01
C GLU A 115 7.73 -3.06 -7.44
N SER A 116 7.91 -3.14 -6.13
CA SER A 116 8.57 -4.25 -5.46
C SER A 116 7.85 -5.58 -5.71
N VAL A 117 6.53 -5.60 -5.55
CA VAL A 117 5.69 -6.77 -5.83
C VAL A 117 5.76 -7.16 -7.30
N CYS A 118 5.52 -6.22 -8.21
CA CYS A 118 5.53 -6.50 -9.66
C CYS A 118 6.90 -7.01 -10.13
N ARG A 119 7.99 -6.47 -9.58
CA ARG A 119 9.35 -6.92 -9.90
C ARG A 119 9.56 -8.38 -9.48
N ALA A 120 9.18 -8.74 -8.24
CA ALA A 120 9.29 -10.10 -7.74
C ALA A 120 8.49 -11.08 -8.60
N LEU A 121 7.23 -10.77 -8.89
CA LEU A 121 6.36 -11.61 -9.71
C LEU A 121 6.85 -11.71 -11.15
N ALA A 122 7.32 -10.62 -11.76
CA ALA A 122 7.85 -10.63 -13.12
C ALA A 122 9.10 -11.52 -13.23
N LEU A 123 10.02 -11.42 -12.28
CA LEU A 123 11.20 -12.29 -12.23
C LEU A 123 10.82 -13.77 -12.09
N ALA A 124 9.84 -14.09 -11.26
CA ALA A 124 9.33 -15.46 -11.13
C ALA A 124 8.77 -15.98 -12.45
N PHE A 125 7.95 -15.20 -13.15
CA PHE A 125 7.42 -15.59 -14.46
C PHE A 125 8.50 -15.73 -15.51
N LEU A 126 9.49 -14.83 -15.56
CA LEU A 126 10.58 -14.90 -16.52
C LEU A 126 11.49 -16.12 -16.29
N SER A 127 11.68 -16.55 -15.05
CA SER A 127 12.50 -17.72 -14.70
C SER A 127 11.75 -19.06 -14.89
N ARG A 128 10.44 -19.03 -15.08
CA ARG A 128 9.55 -20.21 -15.16
C ARG A 128 8.56 -20.07 -16.33
N PRO A 129 9.03 -20.24 -17.59
CA PRO A 129 8.17 -20.09 -18.77
C PRO A 129 6.94 -21.01 -18.80
N GLU A 130 7.01 -22.14 -18.11
CA GLU A 130 5.89 -23.08 -17.95
C GLU A 130 4.67 -22.45 -17.24
N LEU A 131 4.88 -21.42 -16.42
CA LEU A 131 3.79 -20.70 -15.74
C LEU A 131 2.97 -19.82 -16.69
N HIS A 132 3.45 -19.58 -17.91
CA HIS A 132 2.75 -18.76 -18.90
C HIS A 132 1.63 -19.52 -19.63
N ARG A 133 1.50 -20.83 -19.44
CA ARG A 133 0.47 -21.64 -20.11
C ARG A 133 -0.92 -21.25 -19.60
N PRO A 134 -1.97 -21.39 -20.43
CA PRO A 134 -3.34 -21.23 -19.99
C PRO A 134 -3.62 -22.11 -18.76
N ASP A 135 -4.49 -21.63 -17.88
CA ASP A 135 -4.83 -22.32 -16.64
C ASP A 135 -5.62 -23.59 -16.94
N ASP A 136 -5.05 -24.75 -16.64
CA ASP A 136 -5.71 -26.05 -16.68
C ASP A 136 -6.12 -26.55 -15.27
N GLY A 137 -6.07 -25.66 -14.26
CA GLY A 137 -6.37 -25.98 -12.87
C GLY A 137 -5.27 -26.70 -12.11
N ALA A 138 -4.52 -27.61 -12.76
CA ALA A 138 -3.39 -28.34 -12.16
C ALA A 138 -2.21 -27.41 -11.85
N LEU A 139 -1.97 -26.43 -12.72
CA LEU A 139 -0.90 -25.44 -12.57
C LEU A 139 -1.18 -24.37 -11.50
N ARG A 140 -2.42 -24.27 -11.01
CA ARG A 140 -2.78 -23.21 -10.08
C ARG A 140 -2.02 -23.28 -8.76
N SER A 141 -1.93 -24.47 -8.17
CA SER A 141 -1.19 -24.70 -6.92
C SER A 141 0.30 -24.51 -7.11
N GLU A 142 0.86 -24.98 -8.25
CA GLU A 142 2.27 -24.81 -8.58
C GLU A 142 2.62 -23.34 -8.78
N ARG A 143 1.79 -22.57 -9.50
CA ARG A 143 1.93 -21.13 -9.65
C ARG A 143 1.95 -20.42 -8.31
N PHE A 144 1.00 -20.77 -7.42
CA PHE A 144 0.96 -20.16 -6.10
C PHE A 144 2.27 -20.38 -5.32
N VAL A 145 2.78 -21.61 -5.31
CA VAL A 145 4.04 -21.94 -4.61
C VAL A 145 5.23 -21.13 -5.17
N VAL A 146 5.33 -21.05 -6.51
CA VAL A 146 6.43 -20.31 -7.16
C VAL A 146 6.32 -18.81 -6.88
N LEU A 147 5.13 -18.25 -6.98
CA LEU A 147 4.90 -16.82 -6.73
C LEU A 147 5.11 -16.47 -5.25
N ALA A 148 4.68 -17.34 -4.33
CA ALA A 148 4.92 -17.18 -2.90
C ALA A 148 6.42 -17.22 -2.56
N ALA A 149 7.18 -18.16 -3.16
CA ALA A 149 8.62 -18.22 -3.00
C ALA A 149 9.31 -16.95 -3.52
N ALA A 150 8.92 -16.45 -4.70
CA ALA A 150 9.48 -15.24 -5.28
C ALA A 150 9.20 -13.99 -4.44
N LEU A 151 8.00 -13.89 -3.85
CA LEU A 151 7.69 -12.82 -2.90
C LEU A 151 8.57 -12.93 -1.65
N GLY A 152 8.73 -14.15 -1.10
CA GLY A 152 9.60 -14.40 0.05
C GLY A 152 11.07 -14.05 -0.20
N GLU A 153 11.61 -14.38 -1.40
CA GLU A 153 12.97 -14.00 -1.80
C GLU A 153 13.13 -12.47 -1.93
N ALA A 154 12.06 -11.77 -2.31
CA ALA A 154 12.01 -10.32 -2.36
C ALA A 154 11.77 -9.65 -0.99
N GLY A 155 11.71 -10.43 0.10
CA GLY A 155 11.42 -9.92 1.43
C GLY A 155 9.95 -9.52 1.65
N ILE A 156 9.04 -10.10 0.87
CA ILE A 156 7.60 -9.86 0.98
C ILE A 156 6.96 -11.15 1.52
N ASP A 157 6.24 -11.06 2.64
CA ASP A 157 5.51 -12.19 3.18
C ASP A 157 4.33 -12.55 2.25
N PRO A 158 4.29 -13.75 1.65
CA PRO A 158 3.21 -14.13 0.76
C PRO A 158 1.86 -14.28 1.46
N GLU A 159 1.83 -14.52 2.76
CA GLU A 159 0.59 -14.61 3.57
C GLU A 159 0.15 -13.24 4.08
N ALA A 160 1.09 -12.31 4.22
CA ALA A 160 0.84 -10.94 4.66
C ALA A 160 1.63 -9.94 3.81
N PRO A 161 1.37 -9.86 2.49
CA PRO A 161 2.20 -9.09 1.56
C PRO A 161 2.19 -7.58 1.83
N HIS A 162 1.24 -7.11 2.61
CA HIS A 162 1.14 -5.73 3.06
C HIS A 162 2.09 -5.38 4.21
N LEU A 163 2.70 -6.38 4.84
CA LEU A 163 3.69 -6.19 5.90
C LEU A 163 5.11 -6.27 5.34
N ARG A 164 5.99 -5.44 5.89
CA ARG A 164 7.43 -5.57 5.64
C ARG A 164 7.96 -6.78 6.40
N GLN A 165 8.66 -7.68 5.72
CA GLN A 165 9.44 -8.67 6.43
C GLN A 165 10.58 -7.99 7.18
N ARG A 166 10.60 -8.17 8.50
CA ARG A 166 11.81 -7.85 9.26
C ARG A 166 12.91 -8.82 8.83
N PRO A 167 14.15 -8.36 8.62
CA PRO A 167 15.27 -9.28 8.46
C PRO A 167 15.22 -10.26 9.61
N LYS A 168 15.28 -11.58 9.32
CA LYS A 168 15.48 -12.58 10.37
C LYS A 168 16.76 -12.16 11.07
N GLU A 169 16.67 -11.75 12.33
CA GLU A 169 17.86 -11.55 13.14
C GLU A 169 18.67 -12.85 13.03
N ALA A 170 19.91 -12.71 12.54
CA ALA A 170 20.81 -13.84 12.45
C ALA A 170 21.03 -14.37 13.87
N ALA A 171 20.49 -15.58 14.13
CA ALA A 171 20.64 -16.29 15.39
C ALA A 171 22.10 -16.74 15.60
#